data_0d5f3e112e5e7bee5012d4658e929647
#
_entry.id   0d5f3e112e5e7bee5012d4658e929647
#
_cell.length_a   1.000
_cell.length_b   1.000
_cell.length_c   1.000
_cell.angle_alpha   90.00
_cell.angle_beta   90.00
_cell.angle_gamma   90.00
#
_symmetry.space_group_name_H-M   'P 1'
#
loop_
_entity.id
_entity.type
_entity.pdbx_description
1 polymer ?
#
loop_
_entity_poly.entity_id
_entity_poly.type
_entity_poly.pdbx_seq_one_letter_code
_entity_poly.pdbx_strand_id
1 'polypeptide(L)'
;MLNTVTFGNSTNPPLIIAHGLFGSARNWGVLSKRLSDAWHVIGVDLRNHGDSDFYSIHNYSSMAEDLQKTAKKFGADCSILGHSMGGKAAMLFALEQPKIVSKLIVIDIAPVNYLHSQDHVINALQSIDLTQVETRRDADLQLAHFLDDKQLRAFLLQSLKFGTEVYWKLNLPVLKKYMNDIVSFPKSCLLYTSPSPRDG
;
A
#
# COMPACT_ATOMS: atom_id res chain seq x y z
N MET A 1 -13.40 5.41 -4.45
CA MET A 1 -12.19 5.78 -5.25
C MET A 1 -11.03 5.95 -4.30
N LEU A 2 -9.78 5.65 -4.69
CA LEU A 2 -8.65 5.84 -3.79
C LEU A 2 -8.44 7.32 -3.44
N ASN A 3 -8.08 7.60 -2.19
CA ASN A 3 -7.55 8.90 -1.81
C ASN A 3 -6.19 9.12 -2.47
N THR A 4 -5.93 10.33 -2.95
CA THR A 4 -4.69 10.67 -3.66
C THR A 4 -4.09 11.97 -3.14
N VAL A 5 -2.77 11.99 -2.99
CA VAL A 5 -1.98 13.19 -2.70
C VAL A 5 -1.03 13.43 -3.85
N THR A 6 -1.08 14.62 -4.45
CA THR A 6 -0.30 14.94 -5.65
C THR A 6 0.82 15.93 -5.38
N PHE A 7 1.93 15.77 -6.11
CA PHE A 7 3.10 16.65 -6.09
C PHE A 7 3.58 16.91 -7.54
N GLY A 8 4.12 18.08 -7.79
CA GLY A 8 4.65 18.45 -9.10
C GLY A 8 3.57 18.99 -10.05
N ASN A 9 4.01 19.33 -11.25
CA ASN A 9 3.16 19.90 -12.28
C ASN A 9 2.34 18.78 -12.96
N SER A 10 1.04 19.02 -13.16
CA SER A 10 0.14 18.08 -13.83
C SER A 10 0.46 17.86 -15.32
N THR A 11 1.31 18.70 -15.91
CA THR A 11 1.82 18.51 -17.28
C THR A 11 3.00 17.55 -17.36
N ASN A 12 3.64 17.21 -16.22
CA ASN A 12 4.70 16.21 -16.17
C ASN A 12 4.13 14.78 -16.31
N PRO A 13 4.95 13.81 -16.75
CA PRO A 13 4.53 12.41 -16.80
C PRO A 13 4.01 11.91 -15.46
N PRO A 14 2.89 11.19 -15.42
CA PRO A 14 2.30 10.70 -14.17
C PRO A 14 3.11 9.52 -13.59
N LEU A 15 3.38 9.60 -12.28
CA LEU A 15 3.99 8.55 -11.48
C LEU A 15 3.07 8.22 -10.29
N ILE A 16 2.43 7.07 -10.31
CA ILE A 16 1.64 6.58 -9.18
C ILE A 16 2.57 5.88 -8.17
N ILE A 17 2.40 6.18 -6.88
CA ILE A 17 3.15 5.53 -5.80
C ILE A 17 2.16 4.80 -4.89
N ALA A 18 2.31 3.46 -4.82
CA ALA A 18 1.50 2.55 -4.00
C ALA A 18 2.32 2.04 -2.80
N HIS A 19 1.83 2.30 -1.59
CA HIS A 19 2.46 1.93 -0.32
C HIS A 19 2.30 0.45 0.03
N GLY A 20 3.09 -0.04 1.01
CA GLY A 20 2.96 -1.37 1.59
C GLY A 20 1.86 -1.48 2.66
N LEU A 21 1.68 -2.69 3.17
CA LEU A 21 0.73 -2.99 4.25
C LEU A 21 0.94 -2.06 5.45
N PHE A 22 -0.13 -1.59 6.06
CA PHE A 22 -0.19 -0.59 7.15
C PHE A 22 0.30 0.81 6.78
N GLY A 23 0.76 1.04 5.55
CA GLY A 23 1.23 2.34 5.10
C GLY A 23 0.13 3.26 4.58
N SER A 24 0.57 4.39 4.03
CA SER A 24 -0.27 5.38 3.35
C SER A 24 0.56 6.20 2.37
N ALA A 25 -0.07 7.00 1.52
CA ALA A 25 0.59 7.97 0.64
C ALA A 25 1.53 8.91 1.41
N ARG A 26 1.20 9.22 2.66
CA ARG A 26 1.98 10.10 3.55
C ARG A 26 3.41 9.61 3.78
N ASN A 27 3.61 8.29 3.83
CA ASN A 27 4.94 7.71 4.04
C ASN A 27 5.92 8.05 2.90
N TRP A 28 5.39 8.37 1.73
CA TRP A 28 6.14 8.67 0.52
C TRP A 28 6.32 10.16 0.24
N GLY A 29 5.81 11.04 1.12
CA GLY A 29 5.79 12.49 0.90
C GLY A 29 7.15 13.11 0.61
N VAL A 30 8.21 12.71 1.32
CA VAL A 30 9.58 13.21 1.09
C VAL A 30 10.09 12.79 -0.28
N LEU A 31 9.92 11.52 -0.66
CA LEU A 31 10.33 11.03 -1.99
C LEU A 31 9.49 11.69 -3.08
N SER A 32 8.17 11.77 -2.90
CA SER A 32 7.26 12.42 -3.84
C SER A 32 7.67 13.85 -4.13
N LYS A 33 8.03 14.62 -3.09
CA LYS A 33 8.51 15.99 -3.26
C LYS A 33 9.83 16.05 -4.02
N ARG A 34 10.76 15.11 -3.80
CA ARG A 34 12.04 15.07 -4.55
C ARG A 34 11.85 14.70 -6.02
N LEU A 35 10.84 13.89 -6.33
CA LEU A 35 10.55 13.47 -7.70
C LEU A 35 9.68 14.48 -8.46
N SER A 36 9.06 15.44 -7.77
CA SER A 36 8.06 16.35 -8.32
C SER A 36 8.59 17.34 -9.37
N ASP A 37 9.90 17.53 -9.46
CA ASP A 37 10.51 18.36 -10.51
C ASP A 37 10.38 17.72 -11.90
N ALA A 38 10.45 16.37 -11.97
CA ALA A 38 10.40 15.63 -13.23
C ALA A 38 9.08 14.87 -13.44
N TRP A 39 8.29 14.64 -12.38
CA TRP A 39 7.10 13.82 -12.40
C TRP A 39 5.89 14.53 -11.80
N HIS A 40 4.69 14.26 -12.36
CA HIS A 40 3.45 14.45 -11.65
C HIS A 40 3.25 13.23 -10.74
N VAL A 41 3.66 13.35 -9.47
CA VAL A 41 3.60 12.23 -8.52
C VAL A 41 2.22 12.15 -7.89
N ILE A 42 1.61 10.96 -7.92
CA ILE A 42 0.32 10.64 -7.36
C ILE A 42 0.52 9.56 -6.28
N GLY A 43 0.71 9.97 -5.03
CA GLY A 43 0.67 9.04 -3.89
C GLY A 43 -0.76 8.58 -3.64
N VAL A 44 -0.99 7.26 -3.58
CA VAL A 44 -2.32 6.71 -3.29
C VAL A 44 -2.37 6.10 -1.90
N ASP A 45 -3.47 6.29 -1.18
CA ASP A 45 -3.84 5.40 -0.10
C ASP A 45 -4.57 4.21 -0.72
N LEU A 46 -4.02 3.00 -0.60
CA LEU A 46 -4.68 1.79 -1.10
C LEU A 46 -5.97 1.53 -0.31
N ARG A 47 -6.91 0.78 -0.91
CA ARG A 47 -8.17 0.40 -0.23
C ARG A 47 -7.90 -0.11 1.19
N ASN A 48 -8.79 0.18 2.11
CA ASN A 48 -8.69 -0.21 3.53
C ASN A 48 -7.53 0.43 4.31
N HIS A 49 -6.88 1.47 3.74
CA HIS A 49 -5.78 2.22 4.36
C HIS A 49 -5.98 3.73 4.21
N GLY A 50 -5.39 4.48 5.13
CA GLY A 50 -5.31 5.93 5.06
C GLY A 50 -6.68 6.60 5.02
N ASP A 51 -6.84 7.53 4.09
CA ASP A 51 -8.08 8.27 3.86
C ASP A 51 -8.91 7.68 2.69
N SER A 52 -8.55 6.49 2.18
CA SER A 52 -9.36 5.73 1.23
C SER A 52 -10.52 5.01 1.89
N ASP A 53 -11.57 4.74 1.10
CA ASP A 53 -12.75 4.03 1.56
C ASP A 53 -12.42 2.63 2.08
N PHE A 54 -13.19 2.17 3.06
CA PHE A 54 -13.16 0.82 3.57
C PHE A 54 -14.07 -0.08 2.75
N TYR A 55 -13.52 -1.19 2.28
CA TYR A 55 -14.19 -2.21 1.48
C TYR A 55 -14.15 -3.56 2.18
N SER A 56 -15.12 -4.41 1.92
CA SER A 56 -15.19 -5.78 2.44
C SER A 56 -14.22 -6.76 1.76
N ILE A 57 -13.56 -6.34 0.65
CA ILE A 57 -12.63 -7.13 -0.15
C ILE A 57 -11.27 -6.44 -0.16
N HIS A 58 -10.19 -7.24 0.03
CA HIS A 58 -8.81 -6.77 0.01
C HIS A 58 -7.89 -7.81 -0.66
N ASN A 59 -8.01 -7.97 -1.96
CA ASN A 59 -7.16 -8.83 -2.76
C ASN A 59 -6.47 -8.05 -3.88
N TYR A 60 -5.48 -8.65 -4.53
CA TYR A 60 -4.66 -7.97 -5.53
C TYR A 60 -5.45 -7.58 -6.79
N SER A 61 -6.43 -8.38 -7.23
CA SER A 61 -7.26 -8.01 -8.38
C SER A 61 -8.04 -6.73 -8.12
N SER A 62 -8.65 -6.61 -6.95
CA SER A 62 -9.36 -5.38 -6.58
C SER A 62 -8.42 -4.18 -6.40
N MET A 63 -7.21 -4.39 -5.88
CA MET A 63 -6.20 -3.32 -5.80
C MET A 63 -5.70 -2.89 -7.17
N ALA A 64 -5.49 -3.83 -8.10
CA ALA A 64 -5.12 -3.54 -9.48
C ALA A 64 -6.20 -2.73 -10.23
N GLU A 65 -7.48 -3.09 -10.04
CA GLU A 65 -8.60 -2.31 -10.56
C GLU A 65 -8.64 -0.87 -10.01
N ASP A 66 -8.37 -0.69 -8.73
CA ASP A 66 -8.31 0.65 -8.11
C ASP A 66 -7.17 1.48 -8.70
N LEU A 67 -5.99 0.86 -8.89
CA LEU A 67 -4.85 1.51 -9.53
C LEU A 67 -5.16 1.87 -10.99
N GLN A 68 -5.85 0.99 -11.73
CA GLN A 68 -6.30 1.28 -13.08
C GLN A 68 -7.26 2.47 -13.13
N LYS A 69 -8.24 2.54 -12.22
CA LYS A 69 -9.17 3.67 -12.12
C LYS A 69 -8.42 4.97 -11.81
N THR A 70 -7.41 4.89 -10.93
CA THR A 70 -6.55 6.03 -10.59
C THR A 70 -5.72 6.47 -11.81
N ALA A 71 -5.08 5.54 -12.52
CA ALA A 71 -4.31 5.84 -13.72
C ALA A 71 -5.17 6.55 -14.79
N LYS A 72 -6.37 6.04 -15.05
CA LYS A 72 -7.31 6.68 -16.00
C LYS A 72 -7.70 8.11 -15.62
N LYS A 73 -7.75 8.43 -14.33
CA LYS A 73 -8.05 9.78 -13.86
C LYS A 73 -6.91 10.77 -14.13
N PHE A 74 -5.66 10.31 -14.06
CA PHE A 74 -4.47 11.16 -14.19
C PHE A 74 -3.79 11.06 -15.56
N GLY A 75 -4.36 10.35 -16.51
CA GLY A 75 -3.87 10.14 -17.87
C GLY A 75 -3.44 8.70 -18.10
N ALA A 76 -3.82 8.14 -19.25
CA ALA A 76 -3.26 6.87 -19.74
C ALA A 76 -1.75 7.05 -20.00
N ASP A 77 -0.97 5.97 -19.90
CA ASP A 77 0.50 5.97 -19.98
C ASP A 77 1.17 6.49 -18.71
N CYS A 78 0.92 5.82 -17.59
CA CYS A 78 1.52 6.17 -16.31
C CYS A 78 2.70 5.25 -15.96
N SER A 79 3.65 5.79 -15.20
CA SER A 79 4.60 4.99 -14.45
C SER A 79 4.02 4.63 -13.08
N ILE A 80 4.39 3.47 -12.55
CA ILE A 80 3.95 3.05 -11.22
C ILE A 80 5.12 2.53 -10.39
N LEU A 81 5.20 3.02 -9.15
CA LEU A 81 6.11 2.53 -8.12
C LEU A 81 5.29 1.89 -7.02
N GLY A 82 5.59 0.63 -6.72
CA GLY A 82 4.93 -0.10 -5.64
C GLY A 82 5.92 -0.68 -4.64
N HIS A 83 5.63 -0.54 -3.36
CA HIS A 83 6.41 -1.11 -2.27
C HIS A 83 5.64 -2.25 -1.61
N SER A 84 6.30 -3.39 -1.38
CA SER A 84 5.74 -4.54 -0.66
C SER A 84 4.37 -4.95 -1.25
N MET A 85 3.29 -4.94 -0.46
CA MET A 85 1.92 -5.19 -0.91
C MET A 85 1.55 -4.32 -2.13
N GLY A 86 1.84 -3.01 -2.09
CA GLY A 86 1.63 -2.11 -3.23
C GLY A 86 2.46 -2.49 -4.46
N GLY A 87 3.64 -3.11 -4.25
CA GLY A 87 4.47 -3.67 -5.32
C GLY A 87 3.80 -4.83 -6.03
N LYS A 88 3.21 -5.77 -5.30
CA LYS A 88 2.43 -6.87 -5.87
C LYS A 88 1.18 -6.38 -6.62
N ALA A 89 0.46 -5.40 -6.05
CA ALA A 89 -0.67 -4.77 -6.73
C ALA A 89 -0.25 -4.08 -8.04
N ALA A 90 0.89 -3.37 -8.02
CA ALA A 90 1.45 -2.72 -9.19
C ALA A 90 1.90 -3.72 -10.27
N MET A 91 2.51 -4.85 -9.87
CA MET A 91 2.86 -5.94 -10.80
C MET A 91 1.62 -6.48 -11.49
N LEU A 92 0.56 -6.80 -10.74
CA LEU A 92 -0.68 -7.34 -11.32
C LEU A 92 -1.33 -6.31 -12.26
N PHE A 93 -1.41 -5.05 -11.85
CA PHE A 93 -1.93 -3.97 -12.69
C PHE A 93 -1.13 -3.84 -14.01
N ALA A 94 0.20 -3.87 -13.95
CA ALA A 94 1.05 -3.80 -15.15
C ALA A 94 0.86 -5.00 -16.08
N LEU A 95 0.68 -6.22 -15.54
CA LEU A 95 0.41 -7.42 -16.31
C LEU A 95 -0.96 -7.41 -16.99
N GLU A 96 -1.99 -6.92 -16.30
CA GLU A 96 -3.35 -6.86 -16.81
C GLU A 96 -3.57 -5.69 -17.79
N GLN A 97 -2.79 -4.61 -17.63
CA GLN A 97 -2.94 -3.37 -18.40
C GLN A 97 -1.61 -2.86 -18.99
N PRO A 98 -0.92 -3.67 -19.83
CA PRO A 98 0.40 -3.34 -20.34
C PRO A 98 0.42 -2.11 -21.26
N LYS A 99 -0.74 -1.68 -21.74
CA LYS A 99 -0.89 -0.47 -22.58
C LYS A 99 -1.04 0.81 -21.75
N ILE A 100 -1.27 0.69 -20.43
CA ILE A 100 -1.47 1.82 -19.52
C ILE A 100 -0.19 2.07 -18.71
N VAL A 101 0.53 0.99 -18.35
CA VAL A 101 1.73 1.09 -17.51
C VAL A 101 2.98 1.14 -18.38
N SER A 102 3.59 2.32 -18.48
CA SER A 102 4.83 2.53 -19.26
C SER A 102 6.09 2.06 -18.51
N LYS A 103 6.11 2.23 -17.20
CA LYS A 103 7.23 1.80 -16.34
C LYS A 103 6.72 1.25 -15.03
N LEU A 104 7.26 0.11 -14.63
CA LEU A 104 7.00 -0.51 -13.33
C LEU A 104 8.26 -0.49 -12.47
N ILE A 105 8.16 0.08 -11.29
CA ILE A 105 9.21 0.09 -10.26
C ILE A 105 8.70 -0.67 -9.05
N VAL A 106 9.40 -1.72 -8.65
CA VAL A 106 9.04 -2.56 -7.51
C VAL A 106 10.10 -2.45 -6.44
N ILE A 107 9.69 -2.17 -5.22
CA ILE A 107 10.58 -2.03 -4.06
C ILE A 107 10.25 -3.09 -3.03
N ASP A 108 11.28 -3.83 -2.64
CA ASP A 108 11.30 -4.76 -1.49
C ASP A 108 10.20 -5.84 -1.52
N ILE A 109 9.96 -6.44 -2.69
CA ILE A 109 9.01 -7.55 -2.84
C ILE A 109 9.26 -8.32 -4.15
N ALA A 110 8.98 -9.62 -4.15
CA ALA A 110 8.97 -10.45 -5.34
C ALA A 110 7.55 -11.01 -5.63
N PRO A 111 7.26 -11.44 -6.88
CA PRO A 111 5.98 -12.01 -7.29
C PRO A 111 5.84 -13.48 -6.83
N VAL A 112 6.05 -13.72 -5.54
CA VAL A 112 6.02 -15.06 -4.92
C VAL A 112 5.12 -15.08 -3.69
N ASN A 113 4.77 -16.28 -3.24
CA ASN A 113 4.08 -16.49 -1.98
C ASN A 113 5.11 -16.43 -0.84
N TYR A 114 4.79 -15.67 0.21
CA TYR A 114 5.58 -15.61 1.44
C TYR A 114 4.91 -16.46 2.51
N LEU A 115 5.71 -17.13 3.34
CA LEU A 115 5.21 -17.96 4.44
C LEU A 115 4.94 -17.16 5.72
N HIS A 116 5.43 -15.93 5.80
CA HIS A 116 5.33 -15.11 6.99
C HIS A 116 4.08 -14.22 6.94
N SER A 117 3.15 -14.50 7.84
CA SER A 117 1.96 -13.65 8.07
C SER A 117 2.31 -12.45 8.95
N GLN A 118 1.54 -11.36 8.78
CA GLN A 118 1.56 -10.18 9.66
C GLN A 118 0.41 -10.20 10.69
N ASP A 119 -0.18 -11.37 10.94
CA ASP A 119 -1.31 -11.53 11.88
C ASP A 119 -0.96 -11.06 13.29
N HIS A 120 0.29 -11.28 13.74
CA HIS A 120 0.75 -10.82 15.05
C HIS A 120 0.68 -9.30 15.19
N VAL A 121 1.00 -8.56 14.10
CA VAL A 121 0.89 -7.08 14.08
C VAL A 121 -0.56 -6.66 14.14
N ILE A 122 -1.45 -7.28 13.33
CA ILE A 122 -2.88 -6.96 13.36
C ILE A 122 -3.49 -7.27 14.73
N ASN A 123 -3.13 -8.39 15.32
CA ASN A 123 -3.60 -8.75 16.67
C ASN A 123 -3.16 -7.70 17.71
N ALA A 124 -1.90 -7.25 17.65
CA ALA A 124 -1.41 -6.17 18.51
C ALA A 124 -2.21 -4.88 18.33
N LEU A 125 -2.47 -4.46 17.08
CA LEU A 125 -3.27 -3.26 16.79
C LEU A 125 -4.72 -3.39 17.29
N GLN A 126 -5.31 -4.58 17.19
CA GLN A 126 -6.67 -4.86 17.67
C GLN A 126 -6.76 -4.95 19.20
N SER A 127 -5.63 -5.21 19.89
CA SER A 127 -5.59 -5.34 21.36
C SER A 127 -5.47 -4.00 22.09
N ILE A 128 -5.27 -2.90 21.35
CA ILE A 128 -5.22 -1.55 21.93
C ILE A 128 -6.61 -1.11 22.37
N ASP A 129 -6.73 -0.71 23.63
CA ASP A 129 -7.93 -0.03 24.12
C ASP A 129 -7.90 1.46 23.73
N LEU A 130 -8.52 1.77 22.61
CA LEU A 130 -8.54 3.13 22.07
C LEU A 130 -9.29 4.12 22.98
N THR A 131 -10.14 3.65 23.90
CA THR A 131 -10.85 4.53 24.86
C THR A 131 -9.92 5.11 25.91
N GLN A 132 -8.77 4.47 26.13
CA GLN A 132 -7.72 4.90 27.06
C GLN A 132 -6.56 5.61 26.38
N VAL A 133 -6.70 5.94 25.07
CA VAL A 133 -5.65 6.59 24.29
C VAL A 133 -5.99 8.06 24.06
N GLU A 134 -5.27 8.95 24.73
CA GLU A 134 -5.37 10.40 24.51
C GLU A 134 -4.24 10.90 23.60
N THR A 135 -3.08 10.23 23.65
CA THR A 135 -1.88 10.59 22.89
C THR A 135 -1.30 9.38 22.13
N ARG A 136 -0.44 9.66 21.13
CA ARG A 136 0.34 8.58 20.49
C ARG A 136 1.24 7.82 21.46
N ARG A 137 1.69 8.49 22.53
CA ARG A 137 2.51 7.86 23.56
C ARG A 137 1.71 6.79 24.32
N ASP A 138 0.46 7.05 24.64
CA ASP A 138 -0.39 6.09 25.34
C ASP A 138 -0.59 4.83 24.48
N ALA A 139 -0.87 5.01 23.19
CA ALA A 139 -0.95 3.91 22.25
C ALA A 139 0.39 3.17 22.09
N ASP A 140 1.54 3.86 22.07
CA ASP A 140 2.86 3.22 21.99
C ASP A 140 3.14 2.37 23.25
N LEU A 141 2.77 2.86 24.43
CA LEU A 141 2.92 2.09 25.67
C LEU A 141 2.08 0.81 25.67
N GLN A 142 0.84 0.87 25.18
CA GLN A 142 0.02 -0.32 25.03
C GLN A 142 0.61 -1.29 23.98
N LEU A 143 1.04 -0.78 22.80
CA LEU A 143 1.65 -1.61 21.76
C LEU A 143 2.96 -2.27 22.20
N ALA A 144 3.73 -1.63 23.09
CA ALA A 144 4.99 -2.17 23.59
C ALA A 144 4.84 -3.50 24.36
N HIS A 145 3.65 -3.83 24.82
CA HIS A 145 3.36 -5.15 25.40
C HIS A 145 3.28 -6.29 24.37
N PHE A 146 3.13 -5.96 23.09
CA PHE A 146 2.91 -6.94 22.01
C PHE A 146 4.01 -6.90 20.95
N LEU A 147 4.67 -5.75 20.76
CA LEU A 147 5.65 -5.50 19.72
C LEU A 147 6.88 -4.82 20.31
N ASP A 148 8.03 -5.49 20.30
CA ASP A 148 9.28 -4.97 20.86
C ASP A 148 9.90 -3.87 19.98
N ASP A 149 9.76 -3.98 18.65
CA ASP A 149 10.36 -3.05 17.69
C ASP A 149 9.71 -1.66 17.76
N LYS A 150 10.45 -0.72 18.32
CA LYS A 150 10.03 0.69 18.45
C LYS A 150 9.83 1.39 17.10
N GLN A 151 10.61 1.03 16.08
CA GLN A 151 10.47 1.66 14.75
C GLN A 151 9.19 1.15 14.07
N LEU A 152 8.89 -0.13 14.19
CA LEU A 152 7.63 -0.71 13.72
C LEU A 152 6.44 -0.04 14.42
N ARG A 153 6.46 0.09 15.76
CA ARG A 153 5.37 0.75 16.49
C ARG A 153 5.18 2.20 16.03
N ALA A 154 6.27 2.96 15.90
CA ALA A 154 6.21 4.34 15.42
C ALA A 154 5.63 4.45 14.00
N PHE A 155 5.92 3.50 13.13
CA PHE A 155 5.34 3.40 11.79
C PHE A 155 3.83 3.11 11.86
N LEU A 156 3.42 2.10 12.60
CA LEU A 156 2.02 1.70 12.75
C LEU A 156 1.15 2.82 13.32
N LEU A 157 1.66 3.53 14.33
CA LEU A 157 0.97 4.65 14.98
C LEU A 157 0.73 5.86 14.06
N GLN A 158 1.37 5.92 12.89
CA GLN A 158 1.02 6.95 11.89
C GLN A 158 -0.39 6.76 11.34
N SER A 159 -0.93 5.54 11.39
CA SER A 159 -2.29 5.22 10.97
C SER A 159 -3.35 5.51 12.05
N LEU A 160 -2.93 5.94 13.26
CA LEU A 160 -3.85 6.32 14.32
C LEU A 160 -4.32 7.76 14.12
N LYS A 161 -5.63 7.96 14.09
CA LYS A 161 -6.28 9.26 13.93
C LYS A 161 -6.89 9.69 15.27
N PHE A 162 -6.61 10.94 15.63
CA PHE A 162 -7.21 11.63 16.78
C PHE A 162 -8.27 12.60 16.27
N GLY A 163 -9.44 12.59 16.89
CA GLY A 163 -10.60 13.42 16.60
C GLY A 163 -11.54 13.42 17.80
N THR A 164 -12.85 13.45 17.58
CA THR A 164 -13.86 13.21 18.61
C THR A 164 -13.71 11.82 19.24
N GLU A 165 -13.30 10.86 18.45
CA GLU A 165 -12.89 9.52 18.86
C GLU A 165 -11.54 9.19 18.24
N VAL A 166 -10.80 8.31 18.91
CA VAL A 166 -9.53 7.77 18.39
C VAL A 166 -9.83 6.52 17.59
N TYR A 167 -9.32 6.43 16.37
CA TYR A 167 -9.55 5.27 15.50
C TYR A 167 -8.37 4.97 14.58
N TRP A 168 -8.29 3.72 14.10
CA TRP A 168 -7.33 3.31 13.08
C TRP A 168 -7.83 3.67 11.68
N LYS A 169 -6.98 4.31 10.87
CA LYS A 169 -7.16 4.46 9.42
C LYS A 169 -6.82 3.17 8.66
N LEU A 170 -7.04 2.04 9.28
CA LEU A 170 -6.80 0.70 8.77
C LEU A 170 -8.05 -0.13 9.03
N ASN A 171 -8.57 -0.80 8.01
CA ASN A 171 -9.67 -1.75 8.17
C ASN A 171 -9.12 -3.08 8.69
N LEU A 172 -8.68 -3.10 9.95
CA LEU A 172 -7.99 -4.24 10.57
C LEU A 172 -8.75 -5.57 10.42
N PRO A 173 -10.08 -5.64 10.59
CA PRO A 173 -10.82 -6.90 10.40
C PRO A 173 -10.70 -7.45 8.99
N VAL A 174 -10.78 -6.59 7.98
CA VAL A 174 -10.67 -7.01 6.57
C VAL A 174 -9.22 -7.36 6.23
N LEU A 175 -8.24 -6.58 6.68
CA LEU A 175 -6.82 -6.89 6.46
C LEU A 175 -6.45 -8.25 7.06
N LYS A 176 -6.97 -8.57 8.27
CA LYS A 176 -6.79 -9.87 8.90
C LYS A 176 -7.42 -11.00 8.06
N LYS A 177 -8.68 -10.81 7.65
CA LYS A 177 -9.41 -11.80 6.82
C LYS A 177 -8.67 -12.14 5.53
N TYR A 178 -8.02 -11.15 4.89
CA TYR A 178 -7.33 -11.30 3.62
C TYR A 178 -5.80 -11.46 3.76
N MET A 179 -5.29 -11.76 4.96
CA MET A 179 -3.84 -11.87 5.16
C MET A 179 -3.19 -12.92 4.25
N ASN A 180 -3.83 -14.06 4.04
CA ASN A 180 -3.33 -15.09 3.12
C ASN A 180 -3.24 -14.61 1.68
N ASP A 181 -4.18 -13.77 1.22
CA ASP A 181 -4.11 -13.14 -0.10
C ASP A 181 -2.95 -12.14 -0.16
N ILE A 182 -2.76 -11.34 0.89
CA ILE A 182 -1.70 -10.30 0.97
C ILE A 182 -0.30 -10.93 0.90
N VAL A 183 -0.06 -12.05 1.61
CA VAL A 183 1.25 -12.73 1.58
C VAL A 183 1.46 -13.53 0.30
N SER A 184 0.39 -13.90 -0.40
CA SER A 184 0.43 -14.65 -1.67
C SER A 184 0.72 -13.74 -2.87
N PHE A 185 0.88 -14.34 -4.04
CA PHE A 185 0.84 -13.65 -5.32
C PHE A 185 -0.11 -14.39 -6.27
N PRO A 186 -1.04 -13.69 -6.96
CA PRO A 186 -1.96 -14.34 -7.88
C PRO A 186 -1.21 -15.09 -8.98
N LYS A 187 -1.64 -16.30 -9.29
CA LYS A 187 -1.13 -17.03 -10.46
C LYS A 187 -1.57 -16.29 -11.72
N SER A 188 -0.65 -15.61 -12.38
CA SER A 188 -0.89 -15.00 -13.69
C SER A 188 -0.23 -15.86 -14.76
N CYS A 189 -1.00 -16.29 -15.74
CA CYS A 189 -0.49 -17.05 -16.90
C CYS A 189 0.58 -16.27 -17.70
N LEU A 190 0.62 -14.94 -17.54
CA LEU A 190 1.54 -14.08 -18.28
C LEU A 190 2.97 -14.11 -17.76
N LEU A 191 3.20 -14.54 -16.50
CA LEU A 191 4.55 -14.61 -15.91
C LEU A 191 5.38 -15.80 -16.39
N TYR A 192 4.77 -16.79 -17.06
CA TYR A 192 5.42 -18.04 -17.46
C TYR A 192 5.78 -18.12 -18.94
N THR A 193 5.59 -17.06 -19.71
CA THR A 193 5.75 -17.10 -21.18
C THR A 193 7.05 -16.50 -21.72
N SER A 194 7.90 -15.93 -20.88
CA SER A 194 9.24 -15.50 -21.30
C SER A 194 10.30 -16.47 -20.79
N PRO A 195 11.00 -17.21 -21.67
CA PRO A 195 12.21 -17.94 -21.26
C PRO A 195 13.22 -16.94 -20.71
N SER A 196 13.87 -17.32 -19.61
CA SER A 196 14.95 -16.52 -19.02
C SER A 196 16.07 -16.40 -20.08
N PRO A 197 16.70 -15.21 -20.24
CA PRO A 197 17.88 -15.07 -21.09
C PRO A 197 19.07 -15.95 -20.67
N ARG A 198 18.97 -16.65 -19.53
CA ARG A 198 20.00 -17.56 -19.00
C ARG A 198 19.78 -19.04 -19.38
N ASP A 199 18.69 -19.35 -20.06
CA ASP A 199 18.34 -20.73 -20.47
C ASP A 199 18.74 -21.01 -21.95
N GLY A 200 19.62 -20.18 -22.50
CA GLY A 200 20.22 -20.31 -23.81
C GLY A 200 21.71 -20.47 -23.78
#